data_6007cf4a758bd4bb39f05e7526d60e9a
#
_entry.id   6007cf4a758bd4bb39f05e7526d60e9a
#
_cell.length_a   1.000
_cell.length_b   1.000
_cell.length_c   1.000
_cell.angle_alpha   90.00
_cell.angle_beta   90.00
_cell.angle_gamma   90.00
#
_symmetry.space_group_name_H-M   'P 1'
#
loop_
_entity.id
_entity.type
_entity.pdbx_description
1 polymer ?
#
loop_
_entity_poly.entity_id
_entity_poly.type
_entity_poly.pdbx_seq_one_letter_code
_entity_poly.pdbx_strand_id
1 'polypeptide(L)'
;MFEIKLLKGGVEKEFSKAYVTVEDNLLAVEHQVRQTALTQNDKLFNNPKEHRKLNEAYLQMFVDMYGNQFTVDDLKQANIDVLKELEKLYLSALGINLDEEVKEEKKKQ
;
A
#
# COMPACT_ATOMS: atom_id res chain seq x y z
N MET A 1 -0.32 -9.81 11.04
CA MET A 1 -1.34 -10.14 10.04
C MET A 1 -1.96 -8.86 9.47
N PHE A 2 -2.16 -8.83 8.17
CA PHE A 2 -2.69 -7.67 7.47
C PHE A 2 -4.03 -8.03 6.86
N GLU A 3 -5.10 -7.54 7.48
CA GLU A 3 -6.47 -7.87 7.08
C GLU A 3 -7.16 -6.65 6.47
N ILE A 4 -7.86 -6.87 5.37
CA ILE A 4 -8.71 -5.84 4.75
C ILE A 4 -10.08 -6.42 4.45
N LYS A 5 -11.09 -5.57 4.44
CA LYS A 5 -12.45 -5.95 4.09
C LYS A 5 -12.89 -5.18 2.85
N LEU A 6 -13.35 -5.90 1.85
CA LEU A 6 -13.79 -5.33 0.59
C LEU A 6 -15.20 -5.79 0.26
N LEU A 7 -15.96 -4.91 -0.42
CA LEU A 7 -17.24 -5.28 -0.99
C LEU A 7 -16.99 -5.85 -2.38
N LYS A 8 -17.28 -7.13 -2.55
CA LYS A 8 -17.11 -7.80 -3.84
C LYS A 8 -18.42 -8.43 -4.25
N GLY A 9 -19.01 -7.92 -5.34
CA GLY A 9 -20.32 -8.37 -5.78
C GLY A 9 -21.42 -8.09 -4.76
N GLY A 10 -21.31 -6.99 -4.01
CA GLY A 10 -22.28 -6.61 -2.99
C GLY A 10 -22.14 -7.35 -1.66
N VAL A 11 -21.16 -8.25 -1.55
CA VAL A 11 -20.90 -9.03 -0.35
C VAL A 11 -19.56 -8.62 0.27
N GLU A 12 -19.56 -8.36 1.58
CA GLU A 12 -18.32 -8.05 2.29
C GLU A 12 -17.48 -9.31 2.41
N LYS A 13 -16.24 -9.23 1.93
CA LYS A 13 -15.27 -10.31 2.01
C LYS A 13 -14.01 -9.83 2.69
N GLU A 14 -13.43 -10.71 3.50
CA GLU A 14 -12.20 -10.44 4.23
C GLU A 14 -11.03 -11.10 3.52
N PHE A 15 -9.96 -10.35 3.38
CA PHE A 15 -8.70 -10.83 2.80
C PHE A 15 -7.60 -10.60 3.79
N SER A 16 -6.74 -11.58 3.97
CA SER A 16 -5.64 -11.45 4.94
C SER A 16 -4.33 -11.92 4.35
N LYS A 17 -3.26 -11.39 4.92
CA LYS A 17 -1.90 -11.76 4.58
C LYS A 17 -1.15 -12.01 5.89
N ALA A 18 -0.66 -13.22 6.06
CA ALA A 18 -0.09 -13.66 7.34
C ALA A 18 1.25 -12.99 7.65
N TYR A 19 2.08 -12.78 6.64
CA TYR A 19 3.41 -12.18 6.80
C TYR A 19 3.88 -11.54 5.50
N VAL A 20 4.90 -10.69 5.60
CA VAL A 20 5.51 -10.03 4.44
C VAL A 20 6.54 -10.98 3.83
N THR A 21 6.46 -11.14 2.51
CA THR A 21 7.41 -11.97 1.76
C THR A 21 8.53 -11.12 1.16
N VAL A 22 9.57 -11.80 0.67
CA VAL A 22 10.65 -11.13 -0.07
C VAL A 22 10.09 -10.47 -1.33
N GLU A 23 9.15 -11.13 -2.02
CA GLU A 23 8.50 -10.54 -3.20
C GLU A 23 7.75 -9.26 -2.85
N ASP A 24 7.08 -9.22 -1.70
CA ASP A 24 6.40 -8.00 -1.23
C ASP A 24 7.40 -6.86 -1.05
N ASN A 25 8.60 -7.17 -0.52
CA ASN A 25 9.66 -6.17 -0.38
C ASN A 25 10.09 -5.62 -1.74
N LEU A 26 10.28 -6.50 -2.73
CA LEU A 26 10.67 -6.07 -4.08
C LEU A 26 9.61 -5.17 -4.71
N LEU A 27 8.34 -5.52 -4.55
CA LEU A 27 7.22 -4.70 -5.05
C LEU A 27 7.19 -3.33 -4.36
N ALA A 28 7.40 -3.30 -3.05
CA ALA A 28 7.40 -2.06 -2.28
C ALA A 28 8.55 -1.14 -2.68
N VAL A 29 9.75 -1.69 -2.88
CA VAL A 29 10.92 -0.92 -3.31
C VAL A 29 10.70 -0.33 -4.70
N GLU A 30 10.13 -1.12 -5.62
CA GLU A 30 9.78 -0.62 -6.96
C GLU A 30 8.84 0.57 -6.89
N HIS A 31 7.85 0.50 -6.01
CA HIS A 31 6.91 1.61 -5.84
C HIS A 31 7.58 2.83 -5.23
N GLN A 32 8.47 2.63 -4.26
CA GLN A 32 9.23 3.73 -3.66
C GLN A 32 10.04 4.48 -4.73
N VAL A 33 10.65 3.76 -5.66
CA VAL A 33 11.40 4.35 -6.77
C VAL A 33 10.46 5.19 -7.65
N ARG A 34 9.25 4.67 -7.94
CA ARG A 34 8.26 5.42 -8.71
C ARG A 34 7.84 6.72 -8.03
N GLN A 35 7.63 6.68 -6.71
CA GLN A 35 7.28 7.86 -5.93
C GLN A 35 8.39 8.91 -5.98
N THR A 36 9.63 8.48 -5.80
CA THR A 36 10.79 9.36 -5.81
C THR A 36 10.92 10.03 -7.18
N ALA A 37 10.77 9.27 -8.26
CA ALA A 37 10.84 9.80 -9.62
C ALA A 37 9.79 10.89 -9.86
N LEU A 38 8.57 10.68 -9.36
CA LEU A 38 7.51 11.68 -9.50
C LEU A 38 7.83 12.95 -8.71
N THR A 39 8.27 12.81 -7.45
CA THR A 39 8.53 13.97 -6.60
C THR A 39 9.74 14.79 -7.04
N GLN A 40 10.67 14.17 -7.77
CA GLN A 40 11.86 14.85 -8.28
C GLN A 40 11.66 15.51 -9.65
N ASN A 41 10.50 15.34 -10.26
CA ASN A 41 10.20 15.92 -11.56
C ASN A 41 9.04 16.89 -11.45
N ASP A 42 9.32 18.20 -11.53
CA ASP A 42 8.32 19.25 -11.33
C ASP A 42 7.15 19.15 -12.32
N LYS A 43 7.43 18.77 -13.56
CA LYS A 43 6.37 18.64 -14.57
C LYS A 43 5.41 17.51 -14.24
N LEU A 44 5.94 16.38 -13.79
CA LEU A 44 5.13 15.22 -13.40
C LEU A 44 4.42 15.50 -12.08
N PHE A 45 5.13 16.11 -11.13
CA PHE A 45 4.58 16.39 -9.80
C PHE A 45 3.36 17.29 -9.85
N ASN A 46 3.32 18.24 -10.79
CA ASN A 46 2.22 19.18 -10.93
C ASN A 46 1.10 18.67 -11.85
N ASN A 47 1.20 17.43 -12.35
CA ASN A 47 0.20 16.84 -13.24
C ASN A 47 -0.71 15.88 -12.49
N PRO A 48 -2.02 16.20 -12.31
CA PRO A 48 -2.94 15.32 -11.58
C PRO A 48 -3.04 13.92 -12.17
N LYS A 49 -2.91 13.78 -13.49
CA LYS A 49 -2.97 12.47 -14.15
C LYS A 49 -1.80 11.58 -13.73
N GLU A 50 -0.62 12.17 -13.54
CA GLU A 50 0.55 11.42 -13.10
C GLU A 50 0.41 10.94 -11.65
N HIS A 51 -0.18 11.77 -10.77
CA HIS A 51 -0.51 11.36 -9.41
C HIS A 51 -1.50 10.21 -9.40
N ARG A 52 -2.51 10.27 -10.27
CA ARG A 52 -3.48 9.18 -10.37
C ARG A 52 -2.83 7.89 -10.83
N LYS A 53 -1.96 7.95 -11.84
CA LYS A 53 -1.21 6.77 -12.30
C LYS A 53 -0.36 6.17 -11.18
N LEU A 54 0.32 7.02 -10.41
CA LEU A 54 1.13 6.57 -9.29
C LEU A 54 0.27 5.86 -8.24
N ASN A 55 -0.87 6.45 -7.90
CA ASN A 55 -1.77 5.86 -6.91
C ASN A 55 -2.40 4.56 -7.41
N GLU A 56 -2.73 4.47 -8.70
CA GLU A 56 -3.23 3.23 -9.28
C GLU A 56 -2.15 2.14 -9.26
N ALA A 57 -0.89 2.50 -9.50
CA ALA A 57 0.23 1.57 -9.39
C ALA A 57 0.41 1.10 -7.94
N TYR A 58 0.17 1.99 -6.98
CA TYR A 58 0.19 1.66 -5.56
C TYR A 58 -0.86 0.60 -5.23
N LEU A 59 -2.09 0.79 -5.71
CA LEU A 59 -3.17 -0.19 -5.51
C LEU A 59 -2.86 -1.51 -6.21
N GLN A 60 -2.30 -1.47 -7.42
CA GLN A 60 -1.92 -2.68 -8.14
C GLN A 60 -0.87 -3.47 -7.38
N MET A 61 0.07 -2.79 -6.73
CA MET A 61 1.07 -3.43 -5.88
C MET A 61 0.40 -4.30 -4.81
N PHE A 62 -0.65 -3.79 -4.16
CA PHE A 62 -1.38 -4.56 -3.15
C PHE A 62 -2.14 -5.74 -3.74
N VAL A 63 -2.71 -5.56 -4.93
CA VAL A 63 -3.35 -6.68 -5.64
C VAL A 63 -2.33 -7.81 -5.84
N ASP A 64 -1.13 -7.45 -6.26
CA ASP A 64 -0.05 -8.42 -6.46
C ASP A 64 0.38 -9.07 -5.13
N MET A 65 0.49 -8.29 -4.06
CA MET A 65 0.87 -8.79 -2.73
C MET A 65 -0.13 -9.79 -2.17
N TYR A 66 -1.42 -9.60 -2.48
CA TYR A 66 -2.49 -10.51 -2.02
C TYR A 66 -2.78 -11.62 -3.03
N GLY A 67 -1.90 -11.82 -4.02
CA GLY A 67 -2.02 -12.94 -4.95
C GLY A 67 -3.19 -12.85 -5.91
N ASN A 68 -3.56 -11.62 -6.30
CA ASN A 68 -4.65 -11.36 -7.26
C ASN A 68 -6.03 -11.86 -6.80
N GLN A 69 -6.27 -11.85 -5.48
CA GLN A 69 -7.56 -12.27 -4.92
C GLN A 69 -8.66 -11.23 -5.15
N PHE A 70 -8.29 -10.02 -5.50
CA PHE A 70 -9.19 -8.91 -5.82
C PHE A 70 -8.53 -8.05 -6.89
N THR A 71 -9.24 -7.02 -7.35
CA THR A 71 -8.75 -6.13 -8.41
C THR A 71 -8.50 -4.72 -7.87
N VAL A 72 -7.83 -3.89 -8.67
CA VAL A 72 -7.67 -2.46 -8.36
C VAL A 72 -9.04 -1.80 -8.22
N ASP A 73 -10.00 -2.16 -9.08
CA ASP A 73 -11.37 -1.61 -8.97
C ASP A 73 -12.04 -1.97 -7.66
N ASP A 74 -11.83 -3.19 -7.16
CA ASP A 74 -12.33 -3.59 -5.84
C ASP A 74 -11.76 -2.67 -4.75
N LEU A 75 -10.48 -2.35 -4.83
CA LEU A 75 -9.84 -1.43 -3.88
C LEU A 75 -10.37 -0.01 -4.00
N LYS A 76 -10.64 0.46 -5.22
CA LYS A 76 -11.19 1.79 -5.44
C LYS A 76 -12.59 1.95 -4.84
N GLN A 77 -13.36 0.87 -4.76
CA GLN A 77 -14.71 0.88 -4.20
C GLN A 77 -14.73 0.65 -2.69
N ALA A 78 -13.58 0.36 -2.09
CA ALA A 78 -13.48 0.07 -0.66
C ALA A 78 -13.64 1.34 0.18
N ASN A 79 -13.96 1.15 1.46
CA ASN A 79 -13.93 2.25 2.42
C ASN A 79 -12.51 2.78 2.51
N ILE A 80 -12.37 4.10 2.62
CA ILE A 80 -11.06 4.75 2.67
C ILE A 80 -10.19 4.24 3.83
N ASP A 81 -10.80 3.70 4.88
CA ASP A 81 -10.06 3.15 6.02
C ASP A 81 -9.17 1.96 5.61
N VAL A 82 -9.48 1.29 4.51
CA VAL A 82 -8.65 0.22 3.97
C VAL A 82 -7.23 0.72 3.68
N LEU A 83 -7.08 1.98 3.28
CA LEU A 83 -5.76 2.56 2.99
C LEU A 83 -4.84 2.55 4.20
N LYS A 84 -5.38 2.66 5.41
CA LYS A 84 -4.57 2.62 6.64
C LYS A 84 -3.92 1.26 6.81
N GLU A 85 -4.68 0.20 6.58
CA GLU A 85 -4.15 -1.18 6.68
C GLU A 85 -3.15 -1.47 5.56
N LEU A 86 -3.45 -1.01 4.35
CA LEU A 86 -2.53 -1.18 3.22
C LEU A 86 -1.22 -0.43 3.45
N GLU A 87 -1.29 0.78 4.03
CA GLU A 87 -0.09 1.54 4.36
C GLU A 87 0.80 0.80 5.36
N LYS A 88 0.20 0.17 6.38
CA LYS A 88 0.95 -0.64 7.35
C LYS A 88 1.68 -1.78 6.65
N LEU A 89 1.01 -2.44 5.71
CA LEU A 89 1.62 -3.51 4.91
C LEU A 89 2.79 -2.96 4.09
N TYR A 90 2.59 -1.82 3.43
CA TYR A 90 3.61 -1.20 2.60
C TYR A 90 4.87 -0.85 3.43
N LEU A 91 4.68 -0.21 4.57
CA LEU A 91 5.79 0.16 5.44
C LEU A 91 6.51 -1.08 5.97
N SER A 92 5.76 -2.11 6.36
CA SER A 92 6.36 -3.39 6.78
C SER A 92 7.15 -4.03 5.65
N ALA A 93 6.65 -3.96 4.43
CA ALA A 93 7.33 -4.52 3.26
C ALA A 93 8.64 -3.79 2.96
N LEU A 94 8.72 -2.49 3.28
CA LEU A 94 9.96 -1.73 3.15
C LEU A 94 10.95 -2.01 4.30
N GLY A 95 10.54 -2.81 5.28
CA GLY A 95 11.38 -3.11 6.44
C GLY A 95 11.24 -2.12 7.59
N ILE A 96 10.24 -1.26 7.56
CA ILE A 96 9.99 -0.30 8.62
C ILE A 96 9.14 -0.97 9.71
N ASN A 97 9.67 -1.02 10.93
CA ASN A 97 8.95 -1.59 12.06
C ASN A 97 8.26 -0.46 12.83
N LEU A 98 6.94 -0.34 12.60
CA LEU A 98 6.15 0.71 13.22
C LEU A 98 6.12 0.61 14.76
N ASP A 99 6.16 -0.61 15.30
CA ASP A 99 6.17 -0.80 16.75
C ASP A 99 7.47 -0.30 17.36
N GLU A 100 8.60 -0.51 16.70
CA GLU A 100 9.89 0.00 17.16
C GLU A 100 9.94 1.52 17.09
N GLU A 101 9.42 2.13 16.04
CA GLU A 101 9.34 3.58 15.91
C GLU A 101 8.52 4.21 17.05
N VAL A 102 7.37 3.62 17.36
CA VAL A 102 6.52 4.09 18.46
C VAL A 102 7.27 3.98 19.79
N LYS A 103 8.00 2.89 20.00
CA LYS A 103 8.79 2.71 21.21
C LYS A 103 9.94 3.72 21.33
N GLU A 104 10.60 4.04 20.22
CA GLU A 104 11.66 5.03 20.18
C GLU A 104 11.14 6.43 20.47
N GLU A 105 9.99 6.80 19.91
CA GLU A 105 9.35 8.07 20.21
C GLU A 105 9.00 8.20 21.68
N LYS A 106 8.49 7.15 22.30
CA LYS A 106 8.19 7.13 23.73
C LYS A 106 9.45 7.27 24.57
N LYS A 107 10.58 6.73 24.14
CA LYS A 107 11.85 6.86 24.84
C LYS A 107 12.42 8.28 24.76
N LYS A 108 12.11 9.02 23.71
CA LYS A 108 12.58 10.39 23.52
C LYS A 108 11.78 11.42 24.29
N GLN A 109 10.64 11.02 24.79
CA GLN A 109 9.79 11.85 25.65
C GLN A 109 10.12 11.64 27.13
#